data_af9f2a0bcf053ad50d64915d7ff2cefc
#
_entry.id   af9f2a0bcf053ad50d64915d7ff2cefc
#
_cell.length_a   1.000
_cell.length_b   1.000
_cell.length_c   1.000
_cell.angle_alpha   90.00
_cell.angle_beta   90.00
_cell.angle_gamma   90.00
#
_symmetry.space_group_name_H-M   'P 1'
#
loop_
_entity.id
_entity.type
_entity.pdbx_description
1 polymer ?
#
loop_
_entity_poly.entity_id
_entity_poly.type
_entity_poly.pdbx_seq_one_letter_code
_entity_poly.pdbx_strand_id
1 'polypeptide(L)'
;MIIASQTQTFTSKFPHTASDSVVIVGDKPLTIKKVAQVARYGAKALLTTKEEVLQKVNSSCEWVAQAVASGEPIYGVTSGFGGMANVVITPDLAAELQNNLMRYHKAGAGQKLSLADVRAGMLLRANSHLHGASGIRLELIQRIETFLNAGVTPHVCEFGSIGASGDLTPLAYITGALVGLNDSYTVDFNGEEMTAPEALKLLGLEPLELLPKEGLAMMNGTAVMTGIAANCVYDAQNLLALSLGAHALALQGLNGTNQSFHPFIHQCKPHPGQIWSAQQMLELLAGSALIRDELDGSHDYRGEQPIQDRYSLRCLPQYTGPIADGISEIAKQIEIEINSVTDNPLIDVAGNASYHGGNFLGQYIGTSMDRLRYYLGLLAKHLDVQIALLTMPEFNNGLPASLVGNSDRPVNMGLKGLQITGNSIMPLLTFYGNSLTDRFPTHAEQFNQNINSQGFGSANLTRRSIEIFQQYIAIALMFGVQSVDLRTKKIANHYDASQCLSPATLQLYLAIKEVVGKAPSEERPYIWNDNEQALDEHIALIAADITSGGRIVKAINQVRSI
;
A
#
# COMPACT_ATOMS: atom_id res chain seq x y z
N MET A 1 1.83 45.20 25.08
CA MET A 1 0.47 44.64 24.97
C MET A 1 0.64 43.43 24.08
N ILE A 2 0.81 42.26 24.69
CA ILE A 2 1.10 41.00 23.99
C ILE A 2 -0.25 40.42 23.53
N ILE A 3 -0.48 40.35 22.22
CA ILE A 3 -1.66 39.71 21.67
C ILE A 3 -1.37 38.19 21.65
N ALA A 4 -2.02 37.47 22.56
CA ALA A 4 -2.03 36.03 22.57
C ALA A 4 -2.86 35.56 21.38
N SER A 5 -2.23 34.95 20.37
CA SER A 5 -2.90 34.23 19.27
C SER A 5 -3.62 33.00 19.87
N GLN A 6 -4.94 32.99 19.83
CA GLN A 6 -5.73 31.80 20.08
C GLN A 6 -5.50 30.83 18.91
N THR A 7 -4.62 29.85 19.09
CA THR A 7 -4.49 28.70 18.20
C THR A 7 -5.76 27.83 18.40
N GLN A 8 -6.69 27.91 17.47
CA GLN A 8 -7.77 26.92 17.40
C GLN A 8 -7.14 25.56 17.09
N THR A 9 -7.25 24.65 18.05
CA THR A 9 -6.85 23.25 17.88
C THR A 9 -7.89 22.54 16.99
N PHE A 10 -7.59 22.41 15.70
CA PHE A 10 -8.37 21.58 14.81
C PHE A 10 -8.05 20.10 15.07
N THR A 11 -9.04 19.33 15.53
CA THR A 11 -8.92 17.88 15.70
C THR A 11 -9.25 17.20 14.37
N SER A 12 -8.28 16.51 13.77
CA SER A 12 -8.48 15.80 12.50
C SER A 12 -9.46 14.63 12.65
N LYS A 13 -10.37 14.46 11.69
CA LYS A 13 -11.32 13.33 11.60
C LYS A 13 -10.72 12.03 11.04
N PHE A 14 -9.41 11.89 10.96
CA PHE A 14 -8.82 10.57 10.72
C PHE A 14 -9.16 9.64 11.89
N PRO A 15 -9.43 8.34 11.65
CA PRO A 15 -9.74 7.42 12.74
C PRO A 15 -8.58 7.46 13.73
N HIS A 16 -8.78 8.21 14.79
CA HIS A 16 -7.83 8.36 15.87
C HIS A 16 -7.72 7.04 16.64
N THR A 17 -6.79 6.21 16.28
CA THR A 17 -5.89 5.76 17.32
C THR A 17 -4.82 6.84 17.36
N ALA A 18 -5.05 7.88 18.16
CA ALA A 18 -4.08 8.94 18.39
C ALA A 18 -2.80 8.27 18.91
N SER A 19 -1.94 7.90 18.00
CA SER A 19 -0.56 7.63 18.32
C SER A 19 0.05 9.02 18.41
N ASP A 20 0.53 9.42 19.59
CA ASP A 20 1.44 10.55 19.77
C ASP A 20 2.74 10.37 18.98
N SER A 21 2.72 9.51 17.94
CA SER A 21 3.87 9.16 17.16
C SER A 21 4.23 10.30 16.22
N VAL A 22 5.49 10.66 16.26
CA VAL A 22 6.12 11.68 15.41
C VAL A 22 7.10 10.99 14.46
N VAL A 23 7.05 11.37 13.19
CA VAL A 23 8.04 10.99 12.18
C VAL A 23 8.87 12.21 11.84
N ILE A 24 10.17 12.16 12.14
CA ILE A 24 11.11 13.22 11.76
C ILE A 24 11.59 12.96 10.33
N VAL A 25 11.38 13.94 9.45
CA VAL A 25 11.73 13.90 8.03
C VAL A 25 13.08 14.59 7.83
N GLY A 26 14.00 13.97 7.09
CA GLY A 26 15.33 14.51 6.84
C GLY A 26 16.38 14.21 7.92
N ASP A 27 16.05 13.44 8.96
CA ASP A 27 17.02 13.01 10.00
C ASP A 27 17.60 11.63 9.71
N LYS A 28 16.73 10.65 9.51
CA LYS A 28 17.08 9.26 9.17
C LYS A 28 16.24 8.81 7.98
N PRO A 29 16.70 7.84 7.19
CA PRO A 29 15.93 7.30 6.10
C PRO A 29 14.50 6.92 6.53
N LEU A 30 13.53 7.31 5.72
CA LEU A 30 12.14 6.91 5.89
C LEU A 30 11.99 5.45 5.45
N THR A 31 11.16 4.71 6.17
CA THR A 31 10.74 3.35 5.80
C THR A 31 9.30 3.38 5.30
N ILE A 32 8.88 2.34 4.58
CA ILE A 32 7.50 2.14 4.16
C ILE A 32 6.55 2.27 5.36
N LYS A 33 6.92 1.70 6.51
CA LYS A 33 6.12 1.80 7.75
C LYS A 33 5.95 3.24 8.22
N LYS A 34 7.01 4.06 8.20
CA LYS A 34 6.94 5.47 8.58
C LYS A 34 6.07 6.28 7.62
N VAL A 35 6.15 5.98 6.31
CA VAL A 35 5.26 6.61 5.32
C VAL A 35 3.80 6.29 5.65
N ALA A 36 3.46 5.03 5.89
CA ALA A 36 2.11 4.62 6.28
C ALA A 36 1.64 5.28 7.59
N GLN A 37 2.53 5.45 8.59
CA GLN A 37 2.20 6.13 9.84
C GLN A 37 1.72 7.58 9.63
N VAL A 38 2.41 8.35 8.78
CA VAL A 38 2.01 9.74 8.47
C VAL A 38 0.80 9.77 7.53
N ALA A 39 0.82 8.97 6.48
CA ALA A 39 -0.17 9.04 5.41
C ALA A 39 -1.54 8.49 5.84
N ARG A 40 -1.59 7.44 6.67
CA ARG A 40 -2.80 6.67 7.00
C ARG A 40 -3.20 6.72 8.47
N TYR A 41 -2.22 6.80 9.38
CA TYR A 41 -2.48 6.62 10.82
C TYR A 41 -2.30 7.90 11.64
N GLY A 42 -2.21 9.07 10.99
CA GLY A 42 -2.25 10.37 11.64
C GLY A 42 -1.00 10.73 12.46
N ALA A 43 0.13 10.01 12.26
CA ALA A 43 1.39 10.44 12.85
C ALA A 43 1.78 11.82 12.32
N LYS A 44 2.28 12.69 13.20
CA LYS A 44 2.78 14.00 12.80
C LYS A 44 4.08 13.88 12.01
N ALA A 45 4.20 14.60 10.90
CA ALA A 45 5.45 14.78 10.18
C ALA A 45 6.12 16.05 10.72
N LEU A 46 7.34 15.95 11.23
CA LEU A 46 8.16 17.10 11.64
C LEU A 46 9.43 17.13 10.80
N LEU A 47 9.73 18.28 10.23
CA LEU A 47 11.00 18.47 9.52
C LEU A 47 12.15 18.45 10.52
N THR A 48 13.30 17.94 10.08
CA THR A 48 14.52 17.96 10.88
C THR A 48 14.92 19.40 11.25
N THR A 49 15.45 19.57 12.44
CA THR A 49 16.04 20.82 12.91
C THR A 49 17.56 20.82 12.77
N LYS A 50 18.16 19.80 12.14
CA LYS A 50 19.60 19.71 11.92
C LYS A 50 20.06 20.85 11.02
N GLU A 51 20.92 21.72 11.57
CA GLU A 51 21.41 22.88 10.87
C GLU A 51 22.13 22.53 9.55
N GLU A 52 22.87 21.42 9.53
CA GLU A 52 23.55 20.92 8.33
C GLU A 52 22.60 20.60 7.16
N VAL A 53 21.39 20.10 7.45
CA VAL A 53 20.37 19.81 6.44
C VAL A 53 19.73 21.09 5.93
N LEU A 54 19.31 21.96 6.87
CA LEU A 54 18.70 23.24 6.53
C LEU A 54 19.65 24.15 5.75
N GLN A 55 20.94 24.14 6.11
CA GLN A 55 21.97 24.88 5.39
C GLN A 55 22.16 24.38 3.96
N LYS A 56 22.16 23.05 3.70
CA LYS A 56 22.20 22.50 2.35
C LYS A 56 21.03 22.98 1.49
N VAL A 57 19.79 22.96 2.05
CA VAL A 57 18.60 23.45 1.35
C VAL A 57 18.77 24.93 0.98
N ASN A 58 19.13 25.78 1.95
CA ASN A 58 19.32 27.22 1.74
C ASN A 58 20.42 27.49 0.73
N SER A 59 21.59 26.84 0.86
CA SER A 59 22.71 27.04 -0.06
C SER A 59 22.38 26.65 -1.50
N SER A 60 21.60 25.61 -1.71
CA SER A 60 21.14 25.23 -3.07
C SER A 60 20.17 26.25 -3.67
N CYS A 61 19.31 26.85 -2.84
CA CYS A 61 18.41 27.93 -3.24
C CYS A 61 19.21 29.20 -3.60
N GLU A 62 20.19 29.60 -2.78
CA GLU A 62 21.05 30.73 -3.02
C GLU A 62 21.88 30.55 -4.31
N TRP A 63 22.37 29.33 -4.55
CA TRP A 63 23.11 29.00 -5.78
C TRP A 63 22.25 29.27 -7.03
N VAL A 64 20.97 28.80 -7.03
CA VAL A 64 20.04 29.06 -8.16
C VAL A 64 19.82 30.55 -8.35
N ALA A 65 19.63 31.33 -7.27
CA ALA A 65 19.41 32.77 -7.36
C ALA A 65 20.65 33.48 -7.98
N GLN A 66 21.84 33.09 -7.60
CA GLN A 66 23.10 33.64 -8.16
C GLN A 66 23.28 33.26 -9.63
N ALA A 67 22.99 32.00 -10.00
CA ALA A 67 23.10 31.53 -11.38
C ALA A 67 22.09 32.24 -12.31
N VAL A 68 20.86 32.47 -11.85
CA VAL A 68 19.88 33.28 -12.59
C VAL A 68 20.34 34.72 -12.77
N ALA A 69 20.86 35.35 -11.71
CA ALA A 69 21.38 36.73 -11.76
C ALA A 69 22.61 36.90 -12.68
N SER A 70 23.44 35.87 -12.79
CA SER A 70 24.61 35.85 -13.69
C SER A 70 24.28 35.50 -15.14
N GLY A 71 23.02 35.08 -15.42
CA GLY A 71 22.57 34.69 -16.76
C GLY A 71 23.03 33.28 -17.15
N GLU A 72 23.38 32.42 -16.20
CA GLU A 72 23.76 31.02 -16.47
C GLU A 72 22.58 30.24 -17.09
N PRO A 73 22.80 29.47 -18.17
CA PRO A 73 21.74 28.68 -18.78
C PRO A 73 21.36 27.46 -17.89
N ILE A 74 20.16 27.50 -17.34
CA ILE A 74 19.61 26.41 -16.52
C ILE A 74 18.28 25.95 -17.15
N TYR A 75 18.17 24.66 -17.45
CA TYR A 75 16.95 24.07 -18.00
C TYR A 75 15.73 24.36 -17.13
N GLY A 76 14.67 24.86 -17.76
CA GLY A 76 13.40 25.15 -17.09
C GLY A 76 13.45 26.31 -16.09
N VAL A 77 14.52 27.10 -16.10
CA VAL A 77 14.72 28.31 -15.29
C VAL A 77 14.98 29.49 -16.19
N THR A 78 16.06 29.44 -16.98
CA THR A 78 16.40 30.40 -18.01
C THR A 78 16.11 29.89 -19.43
N SER A 79 15.52 28.71 -19.54
CA SER A 79 15.02 28.13 -20.77
C SER A 79 13.60 27.59 -20.59
N GLY A 80 12.89 27.35 -21.71
CA GLY A 80 11.59 26.66 -21.70
C GLY A 80 11.71 25.18 -21.29
N PHE A 81 10.57 24.48 -21.23
CA PHE A 81 10.47 23.08 -20.84
C PHE A 81 10.32 22.15 -22.05
N GLY A 82 10.71 20.88 -21.88
CA GLY A 82 10.47 19.80 -22.83
C GLY A 82 11.04 20.12 -24.23
N GLY A 83 10.20 20.02 -25.25
CA GLY A 83 10.59 20.34 -26.62
C GLY A 83 10.92 21.83 -26.86
N MET A 84 10.67 22.70 -25.90
CA MET A 84 11.02 24.13 -25.92
C MET A 84 12.28 24.46 -25.14
N ALA A 85 13.11 23.50 -24.79
CA ALA A 85 14.34 23.66 -24.00
C ALA A 85 15.33 24.69 -24.61
N ASN A 86 15.27 24.92 -25.93
CA ASN A 86 16.13 25.88 -26.64
C ASN A 86 15.58 27.32 -26.65
N VAL A 87 14.38 27.54 -26.09
CA VAL A 87 13.79 28.88 -25.99
C VAL A 87 14.34 29.59 -24.77
N VAL A 88 15.04 30.71 -24.98
CA VAL A 88 15.60 31.52 -23.88
C VAL A 88 14.46 32.27 -23.19
N ILE A 89 14.42 32.16 -21.87
CA ILE A 89 13.48 32.88 -21.00
C ILE A 89 14.23 33.98 -20.26
N THR A 90 13.74 35.20 -20.35
CA THR A 90 14.30 36.33 -19.64
C THR A 90 13.97 36.28 -18.15
N PRO A 91 14.82 36.86 -17.26
CA PRO A 91 14.59 36.80 -15.81
C PRO A 91 13.21 37.35 -15.36
N ASP A 92 12.68 38.35 -16.05
CA ASP A 92 11.39 38.96 -15.76
C ASP A 92 10.19 38.01 -16.05
N LEU A 93 10.35 37.02 -16.94
CA LEU A 93 9.35 36.02 -17.27
C LEU A 93 9.53 34.70 -16.51
N ALA A 94 10.63 34.54 -15.78
CA ALA A 94 10.97 33.27 -15.14
C ALA A 94 9.95 32.84 -14.07
N ALA A 95 9.41 33.77 -13.27
CA ALA A 95 8.36 33.47 -12.28
C ALA A 95 7.02 33.12 -12.94
N GLU A 96 6.64 33.86 -14.02
CA GLU A 96 5.44 33.54 -14.78
C GLU A 96 5.53 32.15 -15.42
N LEU A 97 6.70 31.77 -15.93
CA LEU A 97 6.95 30.44 -16.48
C LEU A 97 6.66 29.34 -15.45
N GLN A 98 7.09 29.51 -14.18
CA GLN A 98 6.84 28.53 -13.10
C GLN A 98 5.34 28.41 -12.82
N ASN A 99 4.60 29.52 -12.75
CA ASN A 99 3.16 29.52 -12.55
C ASN A 99 2.40 28.87 -13.73
N ASN A 100 2.84 29.14 -14.95
CA ASN A 100 2.24 28.55 -16.16
C ASN A 100 2.48 27.03 -16.21
N LEU A 101 3.63 26.55 -15.69
CA LEU A 101 3.90 25.12 -15.55
C LEU A 101 2.83 24.42 -14.71
N MET A 102 2.39 25.03 -13.60
CA MET A 102 1.26 24.51 -12.80
C MET A 102 -0.04 24.53 -13.57
N ARG A 103 -0.34 25.63 -14.26
CA ARG A 103 -1.63 25.87 -14.94
C ARG A 103 -1.89 24.88 -16.06
N TYR A 104 -0.94 24.67 -16.98
CA TYR A 104 -1.17 23.78 -18.12
C TYR A 104 -1.11 22.30 -17.75
N HIS A 105 -0.46 21.93 -16.61
CA HIS A 105 -0.53 20.58 -16.07
C HIS A 105 -1.77 20.32 -15.21
N LYS A 106 -2.64 21.30 -15.00
CA LYS A 106 -3.93 21.03 -14.36
C LYS A 106 -4.91 20.40 -15.37
N ALA A 107 -4.52 19.24 -15.89
CA ALA A 107 -5.18 18.52 -16.98
C ALA A 107 -5.42 17.04 -16.67
N GLY A 108 -5.48 16.69 -15.37
CA GLY A 108 -5.74 15.33 -14.92
C GLY A 108 -7.20 14.91 -15.16
N ALA A 109 -7.43 13.61 -15.26
CA ALA A 109 -8.73 12.99 -15.45
C ALA A 109 -8.93 11.77 -14.54
N GLY A 110 -10.13 11.20 -14.54
CA GLY A 110 -10.50 10.03 -13.75
C GLY A 110 -10.94 10.37 -12.33
N GLN A 111 -10.86 9.39 -11.45
CA GLN A 111 -11.24 9.54 -10.04
C GLN A 111 -10.17 10.30 -9.25
N LYS A 112 -10.54 10.85 -8.10
CA LYS A 112 -9.58 11.39 -7.14
C LYS A 112 -8.79 10.22 -6.51
N LEU A 113 -7.48 10.38 -6.34
CA LEU A 113 -6.65 9.47 -5.56
C LEU A 113 -7.12 9.43 -4.10
N SER A 114 -6.79 8.35 -3.40
CA SER A 114 -7.01 8.29 -1.95
C SER A 114 -6.21 9.38 -1.24
N LEU A 115 -6.79 9.97 -0.17
CA LEU A 115 -6.08 10.97 0.62
C LEU A 115 -4.75 10.41 1.16
N ALA A 116 -4.73 9.14 1.56
CA ALA A 116 -3.53 8.48 2.04
C ALA A 116 -2.40 8.43 1.00
N ASP A 117 -2.73 8.19 -0.27
CA ASP A 117 -1.73 8.13 -1.34
C ASP A 117 -1.18 9.53 -1.68
N VAL A 118 -2.03 10.55 -1.70
CA VAL A 118 -1.59 11.93 -1.90
C VAL A 118 -0.72 12.42 -0.73
N ARG A 119 -1.11 12.14 0.52
CA ARG A 119 -0.34 12.48 1.72
C ARG A 119 1.04 11.80 1.73
N ALA A 120 1.09 10.52 1.29
CA ALA A 120 2.37 9.84 1.11
C ALA A 120 3.24 10.57 0.07
N GLY A 121 2.69 10.93 -1.08
CA GLY A 121 3.40 11.71 -2.11
C GLY A 121 3.92 13.06 -1.60
N MET A 122 3.11 13.80 -0.83
CA MET A 122 3.52 15.05 -0.18
C MET A 122 4.70 14.83 0.77
N LEU A 123 4.62 13.82 1.64
CA LEU A 123 5.70 13.49 2.57
C LEU A 123 7.02 13.18 1.84
N LEU A 124 6.93 12.37 0.76
CA LEU A 124 8.11 12.00 -0.01
C LEU A 124 8.68 13.18 -0.79
N ARG A 125 7.84 14.11 -1.25
CA ARG A 125 8.34 15.33 -1.87
C ARG A 125 9.12 16.20 -0.90
N ALA A 126 8.61 16.36 0.34
CA ALA A 126 9.34 17.04 1.40
C ALA A 126 10.67 16.36 1.71
N ASN A 127 10.67 15.01 1.83
CA ASN A 127 11.89 14.25 2.10
C ASN A 127 12.94 14.42 1.00
N SER A 128 12.54 14.36 -0.27
CA SER A 128 13.41 14.56 -1.43
C SER A 128 14.09 15.94 -1.41
N HIS A 129 13.36 16.99 -1.08
CA HIS A 129 13.89 18.36 -1.06
C HIS A 129 14.83 18.63 0.11
N LEU A 130 14.68 17.95 1.25
CA LEU A 130 15.58 18.08 2.40
C LEU A 130 17.02 17.58 2.12
N HIS A 131 17.25 16.88 1.01
CA HIS A 131 18.62 16.58 0.57
C HIS A 131 19.40 17.83 0.09
N GLY A 132 18.72 18.96 -0.19
CA GLY A 132 19.35 20.21 -0.56
C GLY A 132 19.94 20.24 -1.96
N ALA A 133 19.38 19.49 -2.92
CA ALA A 133 19.85 19.44 -4.30
C ALA A 133 18.84 19.99 -5.34
N SER A 134 17.71 20.56 -4.90
CA SER A 134 16.63 21.01 -5.78
C SER A 134 16.55 22.53 -5.97
N GLY A 135 17.25 23.33 -5.15
CA GLY A 135 17.29 24.78 -5.29
C GLY A 135 15.98 25.49 -4.94
N ILE A 136 15.23 25.00 -3.95
CA ILE A 136 13.97 25.59 -3.50
C ILE A 136 14.07 26.17 -2.09
N ARG A 137 13.19 27.13 -1.78
CA ARG A 137 13.07 27.70 -0.43
C ARG A 137 12.58 26.68 0.58
N LEU A 138 13.11 26.76 1.80
CA LEU A 138 12.65 25.94 2.93
C LEU A 138 11.14 26.13 3.21
N GLU A 139 10.61 27.34 2.97
CA GLU A 139 9.20 27.66 3.16
C GLU A 139 8.24 26.72 2.42
N LEU A 140 8.55 26.30 1.18
CA LEU A 140 7.74 25.33 0.43
C LEU A 140 7.70 23.96 1.12
N ILE A 141 8.83 23.53 1.69
CA ILE A 141 8.90 22.26 2.44
C ILE A 141 8.09 22.37 3.73
N GLN A 142 8.19 23.51 4.42
CA GLN A 142 7.40 23.79 5.64
C GLN A 142 5.90 23.86 5.37
N ARG A 143 5.46 24.33 4.20
CA ARG A 143 4.04 24.28 3.80
C ARG A 143 3.54 22.86 3.63
N ILE A 144 4.35 21.94 3.10
CA ILE A 144 4.01 20.53 3.04
C ILE A 144 3.81 19.96 4.46
N GLU A 145 4.73 20.26 5.38
CA GLU A 145 4.61 19.88 6.80
C GLU A 145 3.31 20.39 7.41
N THR A 146 3.02 21.68 7.19
CA THR A 146 1.79 22.33 7.71
C THR A 146 0.53 21.63 7.18
N PHE A 147 0.45 21.38 5.87
CA PHE A 147 -0.69 20.70 5.26
C PHE A 147 -0.88 19.29 5.82
N LEU A 148 0.21 18.49 5.89
CA LEU A 148 0.18 17.14 6.45
C LEU A 148 -0.34 17.14 7.89
N ASN A 149 0.13 18.07 8.73
CA ASN A 149 -0.20 18.10 10.15
C ASN A 149 -1.55 18.74 10.46
N ALA A 150 -2.04 19.63 9.59
CA ALA A 150 -3.37 20.23 9.70
C ALA A 150 -4.49 19.38 9.08
N GLY A 151 -4.15 18.27 8.40
CA GLY A 151 -5.16 17.44 7.73
C GLY A 151 -5.65 18.02 6.41
N VAL A 152 -4.84 18.86 5.74
CA VAL A 152 -5.14 19.39 4.41
C VAL A 152 -4.49 18.51 3.35
N THR A 153 -5.29 17.99 2.43
CA THR A 153 -4.82 17.09 1.37
C THR A 153 -5.35 17.55 0.01
N PRO A 154 -4.50 17.93 -0.94
CA PRO A 154 -4.92 18.31 -2.28
C PRO A 154 -5.65 17.20 -3.02
N HIS A 155 -6.66 17.54 -3.82
CA HIS A 155 -7.32 16.59 -4.71
C HIS A 155 -6.46 16.38 -5.96
N VAL A 156 -6.10 15.12 -6.22
CA VAL A 156 -5.26 14.69 -7.35
C VAL A 156 -6.02 13.64 -8.16
N CYS A 157 -5.97 13.72 -9.49
CA CYS A 157 -6.63 12.76 -10.38
C CYS A 157 -5.76 11.52 -10.63
N GLU A 158 -6.41 10.38 -10.90
CA GLU A 158 -5.72 9.09 -11.17
C GLU A 158 -5.04 9.01 -12.55
N PHE A 159 -5.40 9.90 -13.50
CA PHE A 159 -4.76 9.99 -14.82
C PHE A 159 -4.10 11.35 -15.01
N GLY A 160 -2.92 11.36 -15.64
CA GLY A 160 -2.19 12.59 -15.97
C GLY A 160 -0.66 12.44 -15.94
N SER A 161 -0.14 11.28 -15.53
CA SER A 161 1.31 11.01 -15.57
C SER A 161 1.60 9.74 -16.36
N ILE A 162 2.57 9.83 -17.27
CA ILE A 162 3.16 8.67 -17.97
C ILE A 162 4.48 8.22 -17.32
N GLY A 163 4.91 8.88 -16.25
CA GLY A 163 6.14 8.56 -15.53
C GLY A 163 7.43 8.81 -16.33
N ALA A 164 7.39 9.74 -17.29
CA ALA A 164 8.56 10.13 -18.08
C ALA A 164 9.40 11.19 -17.35
N SER A 165 8.78 12.31 -16.95
CA SER A 165 9.38 13.35 -16.09
C SER A 165 8.89 13.24 -14.64
N GLY A 166 8.65 12.02 -14.17
CA GLY A 166 7.98 11.76 -12.92
C GLY A 166 6.48 12.06 -12.98
N ASP A 167 5.95 12.63 -11.91
CA ASP A 167 4.51 12.85 -11.68
C ASP A 167 4.09 14.30 -11.96
N LEU A 168 4.38 14.84 -13.16
CA LEU A 168 4.18 16.26 -13.47
C LEU A 168 2.75 16.73 -13.11
N THR A 169 1.72 16.14 -13.70
CA THR A 169 0.33 16.52 -13.43
C THR A 169 -0.08 16.29 -11.97
N PRO A 170 0.13 15.11 -11.34
CA PRO A 170 -0.17 14.93 -9.92
C PRO A 170 0.50 15.95 -9.01
N LEU A 171 1.77 16.23 -9.22
CA LEU A 171 2.53 17.20 -8.42
C LEU A 171 2.13 18.66 -8.72
N ALA A 172 1.63 18.97 -9.93
CA ALA A 172 1.04 20.29 -10.23
C ALA A 172 -0.20 20.58 -9.39
N TYR A 173 -1.05 19.57 -9.17
CA TYR A 173 -2.22 19.72 -8.28
C TYR A 173 -1.78 19.98 -6.84
N ILE A 174 -0.79 19.22 -6.35
CA ILE A 174 -0.24 19.42 -5.00
C ILE A 174 0.39 20.80 -4.87
N THR A 175 1.27 21.17 -5.80
CA THR A 175 1.98 22.45 -5.75
C THR A 175 1.05 23.64 -5.86
N GLY A 176 0.10 23.61 -6.82
CA GLY A 176 -0.87 24.68 -6.99
C GLY A 176 -1.75 24.89 -5.76
N ALA A 177 -2.08 23.81 -5.05
CA ALA A 177 -2.81 23.90 -3.77
C ALA A 177 -1.92 24.48 -2.64
N LEU A 178 -0.66 24.02 -2.53
CA LEU A 178 0.29 24.53 -1.52
C LEU A 178 0.54 26.02 -1.64
N VAL A 179 0.60 26.54 -2.87
CA VAL A 179 0.85 27.97 -3.10
C VAL A 179 -0.43 28.82 -3.18
N GLY A 180 -1.61 28.19 -3.18
CA GLY A 180 -2.89 28.89 -3.28
C GLY A 180 -3.08 29.58 -4.63
N LEU A 181 -2.70 28.91 -5.73
CA LEU A 181 -2.59 29.52 -7.07
C LEU A 181 -3.90 30.14 -7.56
N ASN A 182 -5.04 29.46 -7.37
CA ASN A 182 -6.39 29.96 -7.62
C ASN A 182 -7.45 28.94 -7.12
N ASP A 183 -8.73 29.31 -7.22
CA ASP A 183 -9.88 28.52 -6.72
C ASP A 183 -10.11 27.19 -7.46
N SER A 184 -9.46 26.97 -8.61
CA SER A 184 -9.58 25.70 -9.33
C SER A 184 -8.81 24.56 -8.66
N TYR A 185 -7.90 24.86 -7.73
CA TYR A 185 -7.20 23.88 -6.89
C TYR A 185 -8.00 23.64 -5.63
N THR A 186 -8.50 22.42 -5.46
CA THR A 186 -9.32 22.04 -4.31
C THR A 186 -8.58 21.06 -3.42
N VAL A 187 -8.97 21.05 -2.14
CA VAL A 187 -8.39 20.20 -1.10
C VAL A 187 -9.50 19.56 -0.27
N ASP A 188 -9.18 18.43 0.35
CA ASP A 188 -9.87 17.93 1.53
C ASP A 188 -9.23 18.59 2.76
N PHE A 189 -10.03 19.21 3.62
CA PHE A 189 -9.60 19.73 4.90
C PHE A 189 -10.39 19.03 6.02
N ASN A 190 -9.80 17.99 6.60
CA ASN A 190 -10.42 17.17 7.64
C ASN A 190 -11.82 16.61 7.25
N GLY A 191 -11.99 16.21 6.00
CA GLY A 191 -13.23 15.64 5.46
C GLY A 191 -14.18 16.66 4.86
N GLU A 192 -13.79 17.93 4.75
CA GLU A 192 -14.54 18.97 4.06
C GLU A 192 -13.80 19.41 2.79
N GLU A 193 -14.51 19.44 1.66
CA GLU A 193 -13.96 19.92 0.38
C GLU A 193 -14.05 21.43 0.31
N MET A 194 -12.92 22.09 -0.01
CA MET A 194 -12.86 23.54 -0.21
C MET A 194 -11.79 23.92 -1.23
N THR A 195 -11.71 25.19 -1.60
CA THR A 195 -10.64 25.69 -2.46
C THR A 195 -9.33 25.83 -1.67
N ALA A 196 -8.20 25.71 -2.36
CA ALA A 196 -6.90 25.87 -1.71
C ALA A 196 -6.68 27.25 -1.08
N PRO A 197 -7.08 28.39 -1.73
CA PRO A 197 -7.02 29.70 -1.09
C PRO A 197 -7.85 29.81 0.21
N GLU A 198 -9.03 29.18 0.27
CA GLU A 198 -9.85 29.13 1.48
C GLU A 198 -9.13 28.35 2.61
N ALA A 199 -8.54 27.18 2.27
CA ALA A 199 -7.78 26.39 3.22
C ALA A 199 -6.54 27.14 3.75
N LEU A 200 -5.80 27.85 2.88
CA LEU A 200 -4.67 28.70 3.29
C LEU A 200 -5.11 29.77 4.27
N LYS A 201 -6.21 30.46 4.00
CA LYS A 201 -6.77 31.48 4.89
C LYS A 201 -7.11 30.92 6.26
N LEU A 202 -7.68 29.71 6.33
CA LEU A 202 -7.97 29.03 7.61
C LEU A 202 -6.69 28.67 8.36
N LEU A 203 -5.60 28.36 7.66
CA LEU A 203 -4.30 28.09 8.24
C LEU A 203 -3.51 29.35 8.60
N GLY A 204 -4.01 30.55 8.25
CA GLY A 204 -3.30 31.82 8.44
C GLY A 204 -2.10 31.97 7.50
N LEU A 205 -2.12 31.32 6.33
CA LEU A 205 -1.10 31.39 5.31
C LEU A 205 -1.55 32.25 4.13
N GLU A 206 -0.64 33.08 3.62
CA GLU A 206 -0.88 33.85 2.40
C GLU A 206 -0.53 33.01 1.17
N PRO A 207 -1.13 33.27 -0.02
CA PRO A 207 -0.67 32.72 -1.28
C PRO A 207 0.83 32.99 -1.49
N LEU A 208 1.53 32.03 -2.11
CA LEU A 208 2.97 32.11 -2.32
C LEU A 208 3.30 32.21 -3.80
N GLU A 209 4.08 33.19 -4.18
CA GLU A 209 4.65 33.29 -5.53
C GLU A 209 5.86 32.38 -5.65
N LEU A 210 5.88 31.55 -6.72
CA LEU A 210 7.00 30.65 -7.02
C LEU A 210 8.17 31.43 -7.60
N LEU A 211 9.34 31.20 -7.05
CA LEU A 211 10.61 31.71 -7.59
C LEU A 211 11.12 30.82 -8.73
N PRO A 212 12.10 31.30 -9.53
CA PRO A 212 12.75 30.49 -10.57
C PRO A 212 13.22 29.14 -10.04
N LYS A 213 13.03 28.04 -10.79
CA LYS A 213 13.26 26.64 -10.44
C LYS A 213 12.17 26.01 -9.54
N GLU A 214 11.50 26.74 -8.66
CA GLU A 214 10.61 26.16 -7.65
C GLU A 214 9.43 25.38 -8.25
N GLY A 215 8.80 25.92 -9.31
CA GLY A 215 7.74 25.20 -10.01
C GLY A 215 8.22 23.88 -10.59
N LEU A 216 9.34 23.90 -11.32
CA LEU A 216 9.93 22.66 -11.87
C LEU A 216 10.34 21.70 -10.76
N ALA A 217 11.05 22.17 -9.73
CA ALA A 217 11.49 21.35 -8.63
C ALA A 217 10.33 20.69 -7.87
N MET A 218 9.23 21.39 -7.69
CA MET A 218 8.05 20.83 -7.02
C MET A 218 7.31 19.76 -7.85
N MET A 219 7.46 19.75 -9.18
CA MET A 219 6.73 18.86 -10.09
C MET A 219 7.55 17.72 -10.66
N ASN A 220 8.84 17.92 -10.84
CA ASN A 220 9.71 16.99 -11.58
C ASN A 220 10.24 15.89 -10.65
N GLY A 221 9.52 14.82 -10.51
CA GLY A 221 9.91 13.69 -9.65
C GLY A 221 8.84 12.63 -9.45
N THR A 222 9.21 11.54 -8.80
CA THR A 222 8.42 10.31 -8.67
C THR A 222 7.60 10.24 -7.37
N ALA A 223 7.46 11.35 -6.64
CA ALA A 223 6.98 11.33 -5.26
C ALA A 223 5.55 10.75 -5.10
N VAL A 224 4.62 11.02 -6.02
CA VAL A 224 3.23 10.53 -5.90
C VAL A 224 3.15 9.04 -6.23
N MET A 225 3.73 8.61 -7.36
CA MET A 225 3.76 7.17 -7.70
C MET A 225 4.51 6.36 -6.65
N THR A 226 5.57 6.90 -6.05
CA THR A 226 6.31 6.26 -4.94
C THR A 226 5.47 6.21 -3.66
N GLY A 227 4.70 7.25 -3.37
CA GLY A 227 3.77 7.29 -2.24
C GLY A 227 2.68 6.21 -2.35
N ILE A 228 2.07 6.07 -3.52
CA ILE A 228 1.12 4.99 -3.82
C ILE A 228 1.81 3.63 -3.66
N ALA A 229 3.00 3.47 -4.23
CA ALA A 229 3.76 2.22 -4.17
C ALA A 229 4.12 1.84 -2.73
N ALA A 230 4.54 2.78 -1.89
CA ALA A 230 4.85 2.56 -0.48
C ALA A 230 3.63 2.04 0.29
N ASN A 231 2.48 2.68 0.12
CA ASN A 231 1.22 2.22 0.71
C ASN A 231 0.80 0.83 0.17
N CYS A 232 0.96 0.56 -1.13
CA CYS A 232 0.65 -0.74 -1.74
C CYS A 232 1.56 -1.86 -1.20
N VAL A 233 2.85 -1.60 -1.01
CA VAL A 233 3.78 -2.59 -0.44
C VAL A 233 3.45 -2.86 1.03
N TYR A 234 3.12 -1.82 1.80
CA TYR A 234 2.65 -1.97 3.18
C TYR A 234 1.43 -2.89 3.26
N ASP A 235 0.44 -2.66 2.41
CA ASP A 235 -0.77 -3.50 2.34
C ASP A 235 -0.44 -4.92 1.87
N ALA A 236 0.41 -5.08 0.86
CA ALA A 236 0.79 -6.40 0.32
C ALA A 236 1.52 -7.27 1.35
N GLN A 237 2.35 -6.68 2.21
CA GLN A 237 2.97 -7.40 3.32
C GLN A 237 1.94 -7.93 4.32
N ASN A 238 0.92 -7.13 4.66
CA ASN A 238 -0.19 -7.57 5.51
C ASN A 238 -1.04 -8.64 4.82
N LEU A 239 -1.34 -8.48 3.53
CA LEU A 239 -2.12 -9.44 2.75
C LEU A 239 -1.40 -10.77 2.56
N LEU A 240 -0.08 -10.79 2.41
CA LEU A 240 0.71 -12.02 2.42
C LEU A 240 0.56 -12.77 3.75
N ALA A 241 0.65 -12.05 4.88
CA ALA A 241 0.45 -12.66 6.19
C ALA A 241 -0.97 -13.20 6.38
N LEU A 242 -1.98 -12.43 5.97
CA LEU A 242 -3.39 -12.86 6.03
C LEU A 242 -3.65 -14.04 5.10
N SER A 243 -2.97 -14.13 3.95
CA SER A 243 -3.03 -15.31 3.08
C SER A 243 -2.52 -16.55 3.80
N LEU A 244 -1.37 -16.47 4.49
CA LEU A 244 -0.87 -17.59 5.30
C LEU A 244 -1.82 -17.93 6.47
N GLY A 245 -2.42 -16.92 7.11
CA GLY A 245 -3.45 -17.13 8.14
C GLY A 245 -4.69 -17.85 7.59
N ALA A 246 -5.17 -17.46 6.42
CA ALA A 246 -6.27 -18.14 5.74
C ALA A 246 -5.93 -19.58 5.37
N HIS A 247 -4.71 -19.82 4.87
CA HIS A 247 -4.21 -21.17 4.60
C HIS A 247 -4.10 -22.02 5.88
N ALA A 248 -3.65 -21.43 6.99
CA ALA A 248 -3.58 -22.13 8.27
C ALA A 248 -4.96 -22.54 8.80
N LEU A 249 -5.96 -21.66 8.68
CA LEU A 249 -7.35 -21.99 9.00
C LEU A 249 -7.88 -23.09 8.06
N ALA A 250 -7.64 -22.99 6.76
CA ALA A 250 -8.07 -23.99 5.78
C ALA A 250 -7.43 -25.36 6.05
N LEU A 251 -6.12 -25.40 6.36
CA LEU A 251 -5.39 -26.63 6.69
C LEU A 251 -5.97 -27.28 7.95
N GLN A 252 -6.27 -26.51 8.98
CA GLN A 252 -6.95 -26.99 10.19
C GLN A 252 -8.37 -27.49 9.90
N GLY A 253 -9.14 -26.76 9.08
CA GLY A 253 -10.45 -27.21 8.60
C GLY A 253 -10.39 -28.53 7.82
N LEU A 254 -9.36 -28.73 7.02
CA LEU A 254 -9.11 -29.95 6.24
C LEU A 254 -8.48 -31.08 7.06
N ASN A 255 -8.09 -30.85 8.32
CA ASN A 255 -7.33 -31.79 9.16
C ASN A 255 -6.03 -32.26 8.46
N GLY A 256 -5.32 -31.31 7.86
CA GLY A 256 -4.04 -31.56 7.17
C GLY A 256 -2.89 -31.84 8.12
N THR A 257 -1.72 -32.17 7.56
CA THR A 257 -0.49 -32.40 8.34
C THR A 257 0.46 -31.22 8.29
N ASN A 258 1.22 -31.03 9.38
CA ASN A 258 2.34 -30.06 9.45
C ASN A 258 3.67 -30.61 8.92
N GLN A 259 3.76 -31.88 8.55
CA GLN A 259 4.99 -32.55 8.11
C GLN A 259 5.69 -31.83 6.96
N SER A 260 4.90 -31.30 6.00
CA SER A 260 5.45 -30.61 4.83
C SER A 260 6.15 -29.27 5.14
N PHE A 261 6.01 -28.77 6.36
CA PHE A 261 6.67 -27.55 6.84
C PHE A 261 7.93 -27.86 7.66
N HIS A 262 8.31 -29.15 7.82
CA HIS A 262 9.46 -29.56 8.62
C HIS A 262 10.77 -28.89 8.12
N PRO A 263 11.60 -28.31 9.00
CA PRO A 263 12.80 -27.53 8.62
C PRO A 263 13.78 -28.29 7.72
N PHE A 264 13.93 -29.60 7.90
CA PHE A 264 14.81 -30.45 7.07
C PHE A 264 14.47 -30.35 5.59
N ILE A 265 13.17 -30.36 5.23
CA ILE A 265 12.72 -30.26 3.82
C ILE A 265 13.23 -28.96 3.18
N HIS A 266 13.11 -27.86 3.92
CA HIS A 266 13.42 -26.53 3.41
C HIS A 266 14.90 -26.19 3.46
N GLN A 267 15.67 -26.84 4.35
CA GLN A 267 17.13 -26.80 4.35
C GLN A 267 17.72 -27.53 3.13
N CYS A 268 17.06 -28.56 2.62
CA CYS A 268 17.48 -29.26 1.39
C CYS A 268 17.25 -28.41 0.11
N LYS A 269 16.41 -27.35 0.19
CA LYS A 269 16.16 -26.39 -0.91
C LYS A 269 16.06 -24.97 -0.33
N PRO A 270 17.20 -24.32 0.01
CA PRO A 270 17.27 -23.21 0.95
C PRO A 270 16.99 -21.84 0.33
N HIS A 271 15.86 -21.66 -0.35
CA HIS A 271 15.38 -20.32 -0.72
C HIS A 271 14.86 -19.59 0.52
N PRO A 272 15.29 -18.35 0.78
CA PRO A 272 14.91 -17.62 2.00
C PRO A 272 13.41 -17.51 2.22
N GLY A 273 12.65 -17.13 1.20
CA GLY A 273 11.19 -17.03 1.31
C GLY A 273 10.49 -18.37 1.50
N GLN A 274 11.04 -19.48 0.97
CA GLN A 274 10.51 -20.82 1.20
C GLN A 274 10.71 -21.25 2.66
N ILE A 275 11.92 -21.02 3.23
CA ILE A 275 12.22 -21.28 4.64
C ILE A 275 11.30 -20.44 5.53
N TRP A 276 11.20 -19.14 5.23
CA TRP A 276 10.33 -18.22 5.97
C TRP A 276 8.86 -18.67 5.92
N SER A 277 8.32 -19.00 4.76
CA SER A 277 6.92 -19.45 4.61
C SER A 277 6.63 -20.72 5.42
N ALA A 278 7.57 -21.68 5.40
CA ALA A 278 7.45 -22.91 6.19
C ALA A 278 7.44 -22.62 7.70
N GLN A 279 8.35 -21.75 8.15
CA GLN A 279 8.43 -21.35 9.55
C GLN A 279 7.15 -20.64 10.00
N GLN A 280 6.63 -19.71 9.19
CA GLN A 280 5.36 -19.02 9.50
C GLN A 280 4.20 -20.01 9.64
N MET A 281 4.12 -21.02 8.77
CA MET A 281 3.08 -22.05 8.88
C MET A 281 3.25 -22.90 10.15
N LEU A 282 4.46 -23.27 10.53
CA LEU A 282 4.71 -23.97 11.80
C LEU A 282 4.26 -23.14 13.01
N GLU A 283 4.58 -21.85 13.03
CA GLU A 283 4.17 -20.91 14.09
C GLU A 283 2.64 -20.77 14.16
N LEU A 284 1.99 -20.65 12.98
CA LEU A 284 0.53 -20.54 12.89
C LEU A 284 -0.20 -21.82 13.32
N LEU A 285 0.42 -23.00 13.21
CA LEU A 285 -0.22 -24.30 13.48
C LEU A 285 0.16 -24.91 14.83
N ALA A 286 1.18 -24.36 15.51
CA ALA A 286 1.71 -24.92 16.74
C ALA A 286 0.64 -25.06 17.84
N GLY A 287 0.46 -26.28 18.36
CA GLY A 287 -0.48 -26.57 19.43
C GLY A 287 -1.96 -26.70 18.99
N SER A 288 -2.24 -26.75 17.69
CA SER A 288 -3.60 -27.01 17.20
C SER A 288 -4.01 -28.46 17.37
N ALA A 289 -5.20 -28.70 17.92
CA ALA A 289 -5.81 -30.03 17.95
C ALA A 289 -6.49 -30.43 16.63
N LEU A 290 -6.57 -29.52 15.66
CA LEU A 290 -7.27 -29.73 14.39
C LEU A 290 -6.39 -30.22 13.25
N ILE A 291 -5.08 -30.37 13.47
CA ILE A 291 -4.11 -30.90 12.51
C ILE A 291 -3.61 -32.28 12.89
N ARG A 292 -3.02 -32.97 11.94
CA ARG A 292 -2.18 -34.14 12.20
C ARG A 292 -0.75 -33.64 12.47
N ASP A 293 -0.28 -33.81 13.73
CA ASP A 293 1.08 -33.44 14.08
C ASP A 293 2.03 -34.61 13.77
N GLU A 294 2.79 -34.47 12.69
CA GLU A 294 3.68 -35.50 12.15
C GLU A 294 5.14 -34.97 12.03
N LEU A 295 5.51 -33.95 12.83
CA LEU A 295 6.87 -33.37 12.78
C LEU A 295 7.96 -34.33 13.28
N ASP A 296 7.62 -35.32 14.11
CA ASP A 296 8.54 -36.34 14.58
C ASP A 296 8.81 -37.45 13.55
N GLY A 297 8.19 -37.37 12.37
CA GLY A 297 8.25 -38.37 11.31
C GLY A 297 7.32 -39.56 11.51
N SER A 298 6.48 -39.52 12.54
CA SER A 298 5.38 -40.50 12.71
C SER A 298 4.31 -40.30 11.63
N HIS A 299 3.65 -41.39 11.27
CA HIS A 299 2.56 -41.38 10.30
C HIS A 299 1.40 -42.21 10.84
N ASP A 300 0.24 -41.60 10.99
CA ASP A 300 -0.96 -42.35 11.32
C ASP A 300 -1.67 -42.80 10.02
N TYR A 301 -1.25 -43.96 9.49
CA TYR A 301 -1.79 -44.56 8.27
C TYR A 301 -3.09 -45.35 8.50
N ARG A 302 -3.85 -45.11 9.54
CA ARG A 302 -5.08 -45.82 9.80
C ARG A 302 -6.19 -45.45 8.82
N GLY A 303 -6.05 -45.93 7.61
CA GLY A 303 -7.09 -46.41 6.69
C GLY A 303 -7.83 -45.38 5.82
N GLU A 304 -8.00 -44.13 6.17
CA GLU A 304 -8.83 -43.18 5.39
C GLU A 304 -8.11 -41.88 4.97
N GLN A 305 -6.99 -41.56 5.58
CA GLN A 305 -6.24 -40.35 5.29
C GLN A 305 -5.13 -40.62 4.27
N PRO A 306 -4.90 -39.70 3.30
CA PRO A 306 -3.77 -39.85 2.37
C PRO A 306 -2.45 -39.74 3.11
N ILE A 307 -1.42 -40.49 2.65
CA ILE A 307 -0.04 -40.45 3.17
C ILE A 307 0.52 -39.03 3.17
N GLN A 308 0.15 -38.23 2.18
CA GLN A 308 0.57 -36.84 2.03
C GLN A 308 -0.59 -35.98 1.58
N ASP A 309 -0.62 -34.74 2.05
CA ASP A 309 -1.63 -33.78 1.65
C ASP A 309 -1.50 -33.41 0.16
N ARG A 310 -2.56 -32.84 -0.42
CA ARG A 310 -2.55 -32.36 -1.80
C ARG A 310 -1.55 -31.22 -1.99
N TYR A 311 -1.13 -31.01 -3.23
CA TYR A 311 -0.07 -30.04 -3.56
C TYR A 311 -0.34 -28.62 -3.06
N SER A 312 -1.56 -28.14 -3.11
CA SER A 312 -1.90 -26.79 -2.62
C SER A 312 -1.69 -26.62 -1.11
N LEU A 313 -1.69 -27.69 -0.33
CA LEU A 313 -1.35 -27.69 1.09
C LEU A 313 0.15 -27.91 1.29
N ARG A 314 0.68 -29.05 0.80
CA ARG A 314 2.05 -29.44 1.13
C ARG A 314 3.14 -28.68 0.35
N CYS A 315 2.83 -28.12 -0.82
CA CYS A 315 3.76 -27.29 -1.60
C CYS A 315 3.58 -25.78 -1.31
N LEU A 316 2.85 -25.41 -0.24
CA LEU A 316 2.62 -24.03 0.12
C LEU A 316 3.92 -23.22 0.26
N PRO A 317 4.98 -23.69 0.98
CA PRO A 317 6.21 -22.92 1.10
C PRO A 317 6.94 -22.70 -0.23
N GLN A 318 6.91 -23.69 -1.13
CA GLN A 318 7.51 -23.58 -2.45
C GLN A 318 6.73 -22.64 -3.39
N TYR A 319 5.44 -22.46 -3.14
CA TYR A 319 4.59 -21.57 -3.92
C TYR A 319 4.61 -20.12 -3.40
N THR A 320 4.52 -19.94 -2.07
CA THR A 320 4.49 -18.61 -1.44
C THR A 320 5.87 -18.02 -1.21
N GLY A 321 6.91 -18.85 -1.11
CA GLY A 321 8.29 -18.41 -0.92
C GLY A 321 8.79 -17.41 -1.95
N PRO A 322 8.68 -17.68 -3.27
CA PRO A 322 9.06 -16.71 -4.30
C PRO A 322 8.29 -15.40 -4.23
N ILE A 323 7.05 -15.44 -3.74
CA ILE A 323 6.22 -14.24 -3.55
C ILE A 323 6.75 -13.40 -2.37
N ALA A 324 7.08 -14.06 -1.26
CA ALA A 324 7.66 -13.41 -0.09
C ALA A 324 9.02 -12.74 -0.41
N ASP A 325 9.92 -13.46 -1.09
CA ASP A 325 11.20 -12.93 -1.58
C ASP A 325 10.97 -11.73 -2.50
N GLY A 326 10.02 -11.84 -3.44
CA GLY A 326 9.72 -10.78 -4.40
C GLY A 326 9.14 -9.53 -3.75
N ILE A 327 8.21 -9.65 -2.78
CA ILE A 327 7.66 -8.51 -2.03
C ILE A 327 8.78 -7.85 -1.19
N SER A 328 9.67 -8.64 -0.58
CA SER A 328 10.81 -8.12 0.19
C SER A 328 11.77 -7.32 -0.70
N GLU A 329 12.07 -7.82 -1.91
CA GLU A 329 12.91 -7.10 -2.87
C GLU A 329 12.26 -5.80 -3.35
N ILE A 330 10.96 -5.84 -3.67
CA ILE A 330 10.19 -4.65 -4.04
C ILE A 330 10.25 -3.62 -2.90
N ALA A 331 10.04 -4.05 -1.65
CA ALA A 331 10.11 -3.15 -0.49
C ALA A 331 11.45 -2.41 -0.41
N LYS A 332 12.58 -3.11 -0.61
CA LYS A 332 13.91 -2.50 -0.64
C LYS A 332 14.06 -1.46 -1.76
N GLN A 333 13.57 -1.77 -2.98
CA GLN A 333 13.62 -0.84 -4.10
C GLN A 333 12.78 0.42 -3.83
N ILE A 334 11.57 0.26 -3.27
CA ILE A 334 10.71 1.37 -2.91
C ILE A 334 11.33 2.22 -1.78
N GLU A 335 11.99 1.61 -0.78
CA GLU A 335 12.66 2.38 0.28
C GLU A 335 13.86 3.18 -0.23
N ILE A 336 14.57 2.73 -1.27
CA ILE A 336 15.58 3.54 -1.95
C ILE A 336 14.93 4.76 -2.60
N GLU A 337 13.84 4.57 -3.35
CA GLU A 337 13.14 5.66 -4.04
C GLU A 337 12.54 6.68 -3.04
N ILE A 338 11.97 6.21 -1.92
CA ILE A 338 11.47 7.05 -0.81
C ILE A 338 12.53 8.04 -0.32
N ASN A 339 13.82 7.64 -0.35
CA ASN A 339 14.93 8.40 0.19
C ASN A 339 15.83 9.00 -0.90
N SER A 340 15.35 9.08 -2.14
CA SER A 340 16.09 9.61 -3.28
C SER A 340 15.77 11.07 -3.56
N VAL A 341 16.69 11.73 -4.24
CA VAL A 341 16.43 13.03 -4.87
C VAL A 341 15.91 12.78 -6.29
N THR A 342 14.61 12.99 -6.47
CA THR A 342 13.92 12.78 -7.74
C THR A 342 13.57 14.12 -8.36
N ASP A 343 14.54 14.73 -9.06
CA ASP A 343 14.44 16.05 -9.68
C ASP A 343 15.42 16.18 -10.86
N ASN A 344 15.30 17.25 -11.64
CA ASN A 344 16.21 17.68 -12.70
C ASN A 344 15.96 19.17 -13.06
N PRO A 345 17.04 19.97 -13.22
CA PRO A 345 18.44 19.66 -12.92
C PRO A 345 18.71 19.56 -11.42
N LEU A 346 19.76 18.84 -11.05
CA LEU A 346 20.25 18.77 -9.68
C LEU A 346 21.35 19.81 -9.45
N ILE A 347 21.34 20.43 -8.28
CA ILE A 347 22.29 21.46 -7.87
C ILE A 347 23.35 20.84 -6.97
N ASP A 348 24.59 20.86 -7.41
CA ASP A 348 25.78 20.52 -6.64
C ASP A 348 26.47 21.78 -6.14
N VAL A 349 26.10 22.21 -4.94
CA VAL A 349 26.69 23.41 -4.32
C VAL A 349 28.20 23.25 -4.11
N ALA A 350 28.68 22.08 -3.71
CA ALA A 350 30.07 21.82 -3.44
C ALA A 350 30.93 21.86 -4.73
N GLY A 351 30.39 21.31 -5.82
CA GLY A 351 31.01 21.37 -7.14
C GLY A 351 30.74 22.68 -7.89
N ASN A 352 29.96 23.60 -7.32
CA ASN A 352 29.49 24.83 -7.95
C ASN A 352 28.92 24.60 -9.36
N ALA A 353 28.02 23.64 -9.50
CA ALA A 353 27.48 23.22 -10.80
C ALA A 353 26.03 22.74 -10.73
N SER A 354 25.35 22.75 -11.88
CA SER A 354 24.09 22.05 -12.08
C SER A 354 24.27 20.89 -13.07
N TYR A 355 23.63 19.76 -12.77
CA TYR A 355 23.74 18.59 -13.63
C TYR A 355 22.35 18.15 -14.12
N HIS A 356 22.26 17.86 -15.42
CA HIS A 356 21.05 17.38 -16.06
C HIS A 356 21.05 15.85 -16.12
N GLY A 357 20.00 15.22 -15.60
CA GLY A 357 19.89 13.77 -15.51
C GLY A 357 18.45 13.29 -15.65
N GLY A 358 18.22 12.03 -15.30
CA GLY A 358 16.91 11.36 -15.45
C GLY A 358 16.35 10.81 -14.13
N ASN A 359 16.71 11.37 -12.96
CA ASN A 359 16.27 10.87 -11.66
C ASN A 359 14.75 10.98 -11.43
N PHE A 360 14.04 11.59 -12.35
CA PHE A 360 12.58 11.67 -12.38
C PHE A 360 11.91 10.47 -13.07
N LEU A 361 12.68 9.58 -13.75
CA LEU A 361 12.09 8.46 -14.48
C LEU A 361 11.65 7.34 -13.51
N GLY A 362 10.35 7.06 -13.45
CA GLY A 362 9.75 6.14 -12.50
C GLY A 362 9.87 4.64 -12.83
N GLN A 363 10.94 4.20 -13.52
CA GLN A 363 11.05 2.82 -14.01
C GLN A 363 11.11 1.79 -12.88
N TYR A 364 11.83 2.07 -11.79
CA TYR A 364 11.85 1.20 -10.62
C TYR A 364 10.46 1.01 -10.00
N ILE A 365 9.67 2.08 -9.95
CA ILE A 365 8.29 2.00 -9.44
C ILE A 365 7.42 1.18 -10.38
N GLY A 366 7.45 1.48 -11.68
CA GLY A 366 6.63 0.80 -12.68
C GLY A 366 6.83 -0.71 -12.66
N THR A 367 8.09 -1.16 -12.77
CA THR A 367 8.42 -2.61 -12.76
C THR A 367 8.13 -3.28 -11.43
N SER A 368 8.34 -2.59 -10.30
CA SER A 368 8.00 -3.10 -8.97
C SER A 368 6.50 -3.30 -8.81
N MET A 369 5.70 -2.35 -9.28
CA MET A 369 4.24 -2.42 -9.18
C MET A 369 3.64 -3.46 -10.14
N ASP A 370 4.19 -3.63 -11.34
CA ASP A 370 3.81 -4.73 -12.23
C ASP A 370 4.07 -6.10 -11.59
N ARG A 371 5.25 -6.29 -11.00
CA ARG A 371 5.61 -7.53 -10.28
C ARG A 371 4.71 -7.76 -9.06
N LEU A 372 4.38 -6.71 -8.31
CA LEU A 372 3.52 -6.82 -7.13
C LEU A 372 2.12 -7.31 -7.50
N ARG A 373 1.52 -6.78 -8.58
CA ARG A 373 0.21 -7.26 -9.08
C ARG A 373 0.26 -8.72 -9.50
N TYR A 374 1.33 -9.15 -10.16
CA TYR A 374 1.53 -10.55 -10.51
C TYR A 374 1.53 -11.45 -9.26
N TYR A 375 2.23 -11.04 -8.20
CA TYR A 375 2.26 -11.79 -6.94
C TYR A 375 0.90 -11.85 -6.24
N LEU A 376 0.13 -10.76 -6.24
CA LEU A 376 -1.24 -10.76 -5.72
C LEU A 376 -2.14 -11.73 -6.47
N GLY A 377 -2.03 -11.79 -7.79
CA GLY A 377 -2.73 -12.77 -8.63
C GLY A 377 -2.38 -14.22 -8.28
N LEU A 378 -1.09 -14.51 -8.01
CA LEU A 378 -0.65 -15.85 -7.57
C LEU A 378 -1.20 -16.21 -6.19
N LEU A 379 -1.20 -15.28 -5.23
CA LEU A 379 -1.79 -15.51 -3.90
C LEU A 379 -3.29 -15.81 -4.02
N ALA A 380 -4.02 -15.04 -4.82
CA ALA A 380 -5.45 -15.26 -5.07
C ALA A 380 -5.71 -16.65 -5.66
N LYS A 381 -4.95 -17.05 -6.67
CA LYS A 381 -5.03 -18.38 -7.30
C LYS A 381 -4.80 -19.51 -6.28
N HIS A 382 -3.86 -19.34 -5.36
CA HIS A 382 -3.59 -20.34 -4.34
C HIS A 382 -4.75 -20.47 -3.33
N LEU A 383 -5.30 -19.34 -2.88
CA LEU A 383 -6.47 -19.33 -1.99
C LEU A 383 -7.71 -19.95 -2.66
N ASP A 384 -7.91 -19.71 -3.96
CA ASP A 384 -9.03 -20.28 -4.72
C ASP A 384 -9.04 -21.81 -4.69
N VAL A 385 -7.87 -22.42 -4.85
CA VAL A 385 -7.73 -23.88 -4.74
C VAL A 385 -8.07 -24.39 -3.33
N GLN A 386 -7.74 -23.64 -2.27
CA GLN A 386 -8.10 -24.01 -0.90
C GLN A 386 -9.60 -23.94 -0.67
N ILE A 387 -10.25 -22.89 -1.19
CA ILE A 387 -11.72 -22.76 -1.14
C ILE A 387 -12.36 -23.94 -1.88
N ALA A 388 -11.85 -24.31 -3.05
CA ALA A 388 -12.36 -25.45 -3.80
C ALA A 388 -12.23 -26.77 -3.02
N LEU A 389 -11.09 -27.01 -2.35
CA LEU A 389 -10.92 -28.20 -1.50
C LEU A 389 -11.91 -28.25 -0.34
N LEU A 390 -12.16 -27.11 0.32
CA LEU A 390 -13.09 -27.02 1.45
C LEU A 390 -14.55 -27.29 1.05
N THR A 391 -14.95 -26.91 -0.16
CA THR A 391 -16.33 -27.01 -0.63
C THR A 391 -16.72 -28.39 -1.20
N MET A 392 -15.72 -29.22 -1.55
CA MET A 392 -15.93 -30.50 -2.22
C MET A 392 -15.81 -31.66 -1.22
N PRO A 393 -16.90 -32.41 -0.95
CA PRO A 393 -16.92 -33.51 0.05
C PRO A 393 -15.85 -34.58 -0.20
N GLU A 394 -15.52 -34.84 -1.46
CA GLU A 394 -14.50 -35.81 -1.88
C GLU A 394 -13.09 -35.40 -1.44
N PHE A 395 -12.87 -34.12 -1.08
CA PHE A 395 -11.54 -33.57 -0.82
C PHE A 395 -11.40 -32.91 0.55
N ASN A 396 -12.52 -32.69 1.28
CA ASN A 396 -12.52 -31.92 2.52
C ASN A 396 -12.50 -32.77 3.81
N ASN A 397 -12.16 -34.05 3.67
CA ASN A 397 -12.07 -34.99 4.79
C ASN A 397 -13.40 -35.10 5.58
N GLY A 398 -14.51 -35.17 4.85
CA GLY A 398 -15.84 -35.45 5.40
C GLY A 398 -16.53 -34.24 6.02
N LEU A 399 -16.19 -33.02 5.65
CA LEU A 399 -17.02 -31.85 5.94
C LEU A 399 -18.23 -31.82 4.99
N PRO A 400 -19.33 -31.13 5.35
CA PRO A 400 -20.47 -30.98 4.46
C PRO A 400 -20.12 -30.28 3.15
N ALA A 401 -20.81 -30.63 2.05
CA ALA A 401 -20.69 -29.92 0.77
C ALA A 401 -20.92 -28.42 0.97
N SER A 402 -20.10 -27.58 0.31
CA SER A 402 -20.17 -26.12 0.42
C SER A 402 -20.15 -25.59 1.86
N LEU A 403 -19.64 -26.39 2.82
CA LEU A 403 -19.58 -26.09 4.25
C LEU A 403 -20.95 -25.71 4.85
N VAL A 404 -22.02 -26.41 4.46
CA VAL A 404 -23.36 -26.24 5.03
C VAL A 404 -23.30 -26.43 6.55
N GLY A 405 -23.77 -25.44 7.31
CA GLY A 405 -23.77 -25.50 8.78
C GLY A 405 -24.81 -26.46 9.33
N ASN A 406 -26.08 -26.27 8.94
CA ASN A 406 -27.21 -27.07 9.37
C ASN A 406 -27.63 -28.02 8.24
N SER A 407 -27.10 -29.25 8.27
CA SER A 407 -27.37 -30.29 7.29
C SER A 407 -28.78 -30.92 7.46
N ASP A 408 -29.46 -30.71 8.59
CA ASP A 408 -30.81 -31.21 8.83
C ASP A 408 -31.87 -30.45 8.02
N ARG A 409 -31.51 -29.29 7.48
CA ARG A 409 -32.34 -28.49 6.58
C ARG A 409 -31.84 -28.60 5.14
N PRO A 410 -32.48 -29.43 4.30
CA PRO A 410 -32.00 -29.68 2.92
C PRO A 410 -32.12 -28.48 1.98
N VAL A 411 -32.67 -27.36 2.44
CA VAL A 411 -32.79 -26.10 1.70
C VAL A 411 -31.56 -25.21 1.88
N ASN A 412 -30.65 -25.52 2.82
CA ASN A 412 -29.43 -24.78 3.03
C ASN A 412 -28.37 -25.10 1.95
N MET A 413 -27.73 -24.06 1.40
CA MET A 413 -26.68 -24.14 0.37
C MET A 413 -25.31 -23.80 0.92
N GLY A 414 -25.22 -23.29 2.15
CA GLY A 414 -23.98 -22.90 2.82
C GLY A 414 -23.24 -21.79 2.09
N LEU A 415 -21.94 -21.96 1.87
CA LEU A 415 -21.08 -20.94 1.26
C LEU A 415 -21.01 -21.02 -0.27
N LYS A 416 -21.95 -21.69 -0.95
CA LYS A 416 -21.95 -21.83 -2.41
C LYS A 416 -21.93 -20.48 -3.13
N GLY A 417 -22.78 -19.53 -2.74
CA GLY A 417 -22.83 -18.20 -3.32
C GLY A 417 -21.53 -17.41 -3.08
N LEU A 418 -20.94 -17.54 -1.90
CA LEU A 418 -19.67 -16.92 -1.55
C LEU A 418 -18.52 -17.46 -2.41
N GLN A 419 -18.48 -18.76 -2.72
CA GLN A 419 -17.52 -19.35 -3.65
C GLN A 419 -17.64 -18.73 -5.05
N ILE A 420 -18.86 -18.59 -5.57
CA ILE A 420 -19.12 -17.98 -6.88
C ILE A 420 -18.62 -16.53 -6.91
N THR A 421 -18.83 -15.77 -5.83
CA THR A 421 -18.28 -14.41 -5.70
C THR A 421 -16.74 -14.43 -5.76
N GLY A 422 -16.09 -15.35 -5.04
CA GLY A 422 -14.63 -15.54 -5.11
C GLY A 422 -14.16 -15.86 -6.52
N ASN A 423 -14.85 -16.79 -7.21
CA ASN A 423 -14.54 -17.16 -8.59
C ASN A 423 -14.71 -16.01 -9.60
N SER A 424 -15.51 -14.99 -9.29
CA SER A 424 -15.63 -13.79 -10.12
C SER A 424 -14.48 -12.81 -9.91
N ILE A 425 -13.88 -12.81 -8.73
CA ILE A 425 -12.80 -11.88 -8.33
C ILE A 425 -11.42 -12.41 -8.77
N MET A 426 -11.13 -13.69 -8.57
CA MET A 426 -9.81 -14.26 -8.79
C MET A 426 -9.29 -14.07 -10.22
N PRO A 427 -10.08 -14.24 -11.29
CA PRO A 427 -9.62 -13.98 -12.65
C PRO A 427 -9.27 -12.51 -12.90
N LEU A 428 -9.95 -11.56 -12.27
CA LEU A 428 -9.59 -10.15 -12.34
C LEU A 428 -8.22 -9.88 -11.73
N LEU A 429 -7.91 -10.46 -10.58
CA LEU A 429 -6.61 -10.31 -9.94
C LEU A 429 -5.48 -10.87 -10.80
N THR A 430 -5.70 -12.01 -11.48
CA THR A 430 -4.72 -12.55 -12.43
C THR A 430 -4.61 -11.71 -13.70
N PHE A 431 -5.70 -11.14 -14.19
CA PHE A 431 -5.70 -10.22 -15.33
C PHE A 431 -4.93 -8.93 -15.01
N TYR A 432 -5.13 -8.32 -13.85
CA TYR A 432 -4.36 -7.16 -13.40
C TYR A 432 -2.87 -7.46 -13.17
N GLY A 433 -2.49 -8.72 -13.02
CA GLY A 433 -1.10 -9.16 -12.95
C GLY A 433 -0.31 -9.01 -14.27
N ASN A 434 -0.96 -8.62 -15.38
CA ASN A 434 -0.25 -8.29 -16.60
C ASN A 434 0.55 -6.98 -16.43
N SER A 435 1.71 -6.93 -17.10
CA SER A 435 2.55 -5.74 -17.10
C SER A 435 1.88 -4.57 -17.83
N LEU A 436 2.13 -3.36 -17.38
CA LEU A 436 1.76 -2.11 -18.01
C LEU A 436 2.98 -1.36 -18.54
N THR A 437 4.12 -1.50 -17.90
CA THR A 437 5.33 -0.73 -18.17
C THR A 437 5.96 -1.01 -19.53
N ASP A 438 5.66 -2.15 -20.16
CA ASP A 438 6.09 -2.51 -21.50
C ASP A 438 5.12 -2.09 -22.63
N ARG A 439 4.00 -1.39 -22.28
CA ARG A 439 2.90 -1.06 -23.20
C ARG A 439 2.64 0.44 -23.29
N PHE A 440 3.67 1.23 -23.42
CA PHE A 440 3.58 2.68 -23.40
C PHE A 440 3.62 3.32 -24.80
N PRO A 441 3.00 4.50 -24.99
CA PRO A 441 3.26 5.35 -26.14
C PRO A 441 4.67 5.91 -26.05
N THR A 442 5.39 5.98 -27.17
CA THR A 442 6.83 6.32 -27.21
C THR A 442 7.08 7.81 -27.48
N HIS A 443 6.06 8.65 -27.44
CA HIS A 443 6.17 10.06 -27.87
C HIS A 443 5.29 10.97 -27.00
N ALA A 444 5.93 11.92 -26.38
CA ALA A 444 5.30 13.07 -25.76
C ALA A 444 6.23 14.27 -25.86
N GLU A 445 5.72 15.48 -25.70
CA GLU A 445 6.47 16.74 -25.74
C GLU A 445 7.43 16.82 -26.95
N GLN A 446 6.89 16.68 -28.16
CA GLN A 446 7.67 16.72 -29.42
C GLN A 446 8.87 15.75 -29.42
N PHE A 447 8.66 14.52 -28.95
CA PHE A 447 9.67 13.47 -28.76
C PHE A 447 10.76 13.75 -27.70
N ASN A 448 10.68 14.83 -26.95
CA ASN A 448 11.58 15.02 -25.81
C ASN A 448 11.39 13.92 -24.76
N GLN A 449 10.12 13.54 -24.48
CA GLN A 449 9.77 12.40 -23.67
C GLN A 449 9.52 11.15 -24.55
N ASN A 450 10.56 10.64 -25.19
CA ASN A 450 10.51 9.49 -26.11
C ASN A 450 10.66 8.13 -25.42
N ILE A 451 10.79 8.12 -24.10
CA ILE A 451 10.69 6.96 -23.22
C ILE A 451 9.96 7.35 -21.95
N ASN A 452 9.20 6.42 -21.37
CA ASN A 452 8.49 6.64 -20.11
C ASN A 452 8.36 5.33 -19.33
N SER A 453 8.00 5.41 -18.06
CA SER A 453 7.94 4.27 -17.16
C SER A 453 6.55 3.70 -16.95
N GLN A 454 5.49 4.44 -17.26
CA GLN A 454 4.12 4.16 -16.80
C GLN A 454 4.01 3.89 -15.28
N GLY A 455 4.99 4.38 -14.48
CA GLY A 455 5.08 4.10 -13.05
C GLY A 455 3.84 4.53 -12.27
N PHE A 456 3.28 5.70 -12.58
CA PHE A 456 2.06 6.20 -11.97
C PHE A 456 0.83 5.33 -12.30
N GLY A 457 0.64 4.98 -13.57
CA GLY A 457 -0.46 4.10 -14.01
C GLY A 457 -0.33 2.70 -13.41
N SER A 458 0.90 2.16 -13.35
CA SER A 458 1.18 0.87 -12.73
C SER A 458 0.89 0.88 -11.21
N ALA A 459 1.24 1.97 -10.51
CA ALA A 459 0.96 2.13 -9.09
C ALA A 459 -0.56 2.23 -8.81
N ASN A 460 -1.31 3.01 -9.59
CA ASN A 460 -2.77 3.10 -9.48
C ASN A 460 -3.45 1.76 -9.73
N LEU A 461 -3.03 1.02 -10.76
CA LEU A 461 -3.56 -0.32 -11.04
C LEU A 461 -3.24 -1.31 -9.91
N THR A 462 -2.09 -1.15 -9.25
CA THR A 462 -1.72 -1.94 -8.05
C THR A 462 -2.61 -1.59 -6.87
N ARG A 463 -2.91 -0.31 -6.64
CA ARG A 463 -3.88 0.12 -5.63
C ARG A 463 -5.22 -0.58 -5.84
N ARG A 464 -5.71 -0.60 -7.07
CA ARG A 464 -6.96 -1.28 -7.42
C ARG A 464 -6.89 -2.78 -7.16
N SER A 465 -5.77 -3.43 -7.47
CA SER A 465 -5.56 -4.86 -7.18
C SER A 465 -5.56 -5.15 -5.68
N ILE A 466 -4.96 -4.30 -4.86
CA ILE A 466 -4.97 -4.39 -3.40
C ILE A 466 -6.41 -4.35 -2.86
N GLU A 467 -7.21 -3.36 -3.28
CA GLU A 467 -8.60 -3.21 -2.86
C GLU A 467 -9.46 -4.44 -3.18
N ILE A 468 -9.28 -5.00 -4.37
CA ILE A 468 -10.00 -6.20 -4.79
C ILE A 468 -9.50 -7.42 -4.00
N PHE A 469 -8.19 -7.51 -3.76
CA PHE A 469 -7.62 -8.63 -3.01
C PHE A 469 -8.00 -8.61 -1.53
N GLN A 470 -8.20 -7.45 -0.92
CA GLN A 470 -8.75 -7.33 0.45
C GLN A 470 -10.14 -7.99 0.56
N GLN A 471 -11.00 -7.81 -0.44
CA GLN A 471 -12.30 -8.48 -0.49
C GLN A 471 -12.15 -10.00 -0.69
N TYR A 472 -11.20 -10.42 -1.52
CA TYR A 472 -10.93 -11.84 -1.74
C TYR A 472 -10.39 -12.54 -0.49
N ILE A 473 -9.48 -11.89 0.24
CA ILE A 473 -9.00 -12.37 1.54
C ILE A 473 -10.15 -12.49 2.55
N ALA A 474 -11.07 -11.51 2.59
CA ALA A 474 -12.26 -11.60 3.45
C ALA A 474 -13.05 -12.87 3.17
N ILE A 475 -13.29 -13.20 1.90
CA ILE A 475 -13.96 -14.43 1.49
C ILE A 475 -13.18 -15.67 1.98
N ALA A 476 -11.88 -15.74 1.75
CA ALA A 476 -11.05 -16.86 2.16
C ALA A 476 -11.05 -17.07 3.69
N LEU A 477 -11.01 -15.98 4.45
CA LEU A 477 -11.11 -16.02 5.92
C LEU A 477 -12.47 -16.54 6.40
N MET A 478 -13.56 -16.14 5.75
CA MET A 478 -14.90 -16.66 6.06
C MET A 478 -15.00 -18.18 5.84
N PHE A 479 -14.43 -18.70 4.74
CA PHE A 479 -14.31 -20.14 4.50
C PHE A 479 -13.47 -20.83 5.58
N GLY A 480 -12.34 -20.21 5.96
CA GLY A 480 -11.49 -20.70 7.03
C GLY A 480 -12.24 -20.84 8.35
N VAL A 481 -12.91 -19.77 8.80
CA VAL A 481 -13.69 -19.77 10.07
C VAL A 481 -14.79 -20.83 10.05
N GLN A 482 -15.59 -20.90 8.99
CA GLN A 482 -16.65 -21.91 8.87
C GLN A 482 -16.09 -23.33 8.90
N SER A 483 -14.97 -23.57 8.22
CA SER A 483 -14.37 -24.90 8.14
C SER A 483 -13.83 -25.40 9.47
N VAL A 484 -13.23 -24.51 10.29
CA VAL A 484 -12.70 -24.91 11.60
C VAL A 484 -13.82 -25.15 12.61
N ASP A 485 -14.91 -24.37 12.58
CA ASP A 485 -16.09 -24.65 13.41
C ASP A 485 -16.68 -26.05 13.09
N LEU A 486 -16.87 -26.37 11.80
CA LEU A 486 -17.36 -27.67 11.35
C LEU A 486 -16.38 -28.82 11.67
N ARG A 487 -15.08 -28.59 11.55
CA ARG A 487 -14.05 -29.57 11.91
C ARG A 487 -14.06 -29.84 13.40
N THR A 488 -14.20 -28.81 14.24
CA THR A 488 -14.30 -28.94 15.69
C THR A 488 -15.51 -29.78 16.08
N LYS A 489 -16.66 -29.59 15.42
CA LYS A 489 -17.84 -30.43 15.63
C LYS A 489 -17.56 -31.92 15.37
N LYS A 490 -16.77 -32.19 14.34
CA LYS A 490 -16.44 -33.58 13.96
C LYS A 490 -15.46 -34.23 14.94
N ILE A 491 -14.53 -33.46 15.53
CA ILE A 491 -13.47 -33.98 16.42
C ILE A 491 -13.90 -33.95 17.89
N ALA A 492 -14.50 -32.83 18.34
CA ALA A 492 -14.80 -32.56 19.76
C ALA A 492 -16.30 -32.54 20.08
N ASN A 493 -17.18 -32.77 19.09
CA ASN A 493 -18.64 -32.80 19.21
C ASN A 493 -19.29 -31.44 19.61
N HIS A 494 -18.61 -30.33 19.43
CA HIS A 494 -19.13 -28.96 19.56
C HIS A 494 -18.56 -28.07 18.45
N TYR A 495 -19.15 -26.85 18.22
CA TYR A 495 -18.73 -25.95 17.15
C TYR A 495 -17.73 -24.87 17.62
N ASP A 496 -17.42 -24.77 18.90
CA ASP A 496 -16.49 -23.76 19.41
C ASP A 496 -15.02 -24.10 19.07
N ALA A 497 -14.56 -23.62 17.91
CA ALA A 497 -13.21 -23.85 17.45
C ALA A 497 -12.14 -23.17 18.34
N SER A 498 -12.52 -22.21 19.19
CA SER A 498 -11.57 -21.52 20.07
C SER A 498 -10.83 -22.46 21.02
N GLN A 499 -11.39 -23.63 21.32
CA GLN A 499 -10.80 -24.63 22.20
C GLN A 499 -9.84 -25.60 21.49
N CYS A 500 -9.84 -25.60 20.16
CA CYS A 500 -9.09 -26.56 19.34
C CYS A 500 -8.04 -25.92 18.43
N LEU A 501 -8.14 -24.62 18.18
CA LEU A 501 -7.20 -23.87 17.34
C LEU A 501 -5.85 -23.69 18.02
N SER A 502 -4.80 -23.48 17.22
CA SER A 502 -3.51 -23.00 17.75
C SER A 502 -3.69 -21.62 18.41
N PRO A 503 -2.85 -21.25 19.39
CA PRO A 503 -2.89 -19.89 19.99
C PRO A 503 -2.81 -18.77 18.94
N ALA A 504 -2.05 -18.96 17.88
CA ALA A 504 -1.85 -17.99 16.81
C ALA A 504 -3.11 -17.83 15.93
N THR A 505 -3.68 -18.91 15.42
CA THR A 505 -4.89 -18.86 14.60
C THR A 505 -6.14 -18.56 15.43
N LEU A 506 -6.13 -18.81 16.73
CA LEU A 506 -7.19 -18.39 17.65
C LEU A 506 -7.37 -16.86 17.66
N GLN A 507 -6.27 -16.10 17.70
CA GLN A 507 -6.35 -14.64 17.69
C GLN A 507 -7.00 -14.13 16.38
N LEU A 508 -6.61 -14.72 15.25
CA LEU A 508 -7.18 -14.40 13.95
C LEU A 508 -8.68 -14.77 13.88
N TYR A 509 -9.04 -15.97 14.33
CA TYR A 509 -10.41 -16.46 14.38
C TYR A 509 -11.32 -15.55 15.23
N LEU A 510 -10.87 -15.17 16.43
CA LEU A 510 -11.62 -14.29 17.33
C LEU A 510 -11.77 -12.89 16.73
N ALA A 511 -10.71 -12.35 16.14
CA ALA A 511 -10.75 -11.03 15.50
C ALA A 511 -11.76 -11.00 14.33
N ILE A 512 -11.80 -12.05 13.50
CA ILE A 512 -12.76 -12.14 12.39
C ILE A 512 -14.20 -12.21 12.95
N LYS A 513 -14.46 -13.08 13.91
CA LYS A 513 -15.80 -13.21 14.51
C LYS A 513 -16.25 -11.91 15.17
N GLU A 514 -15.38 -11.22 15.90
CA GLU A 514 -15.69 -9.94 16.54
C GLU A 514 -16.05 -8.86 15.51
N VAL A 515 -15.29 -8.76 14.41
CA VAL A 515 -15.51 -7.77 13.34
C VAL A 515 -16.90 -7.95 12.70
N VAL A 516 -17.36 -9.18 12.55
CA VAL A 516 -18.70 -9.48 12.00
C VAL A 516 -19.79 -9.60 13.09
N GLY A 517 -19.49 -9.25 14.34
CA GLY A 517 -20.46 -9.25 15.43
C GLY A 517 -20.91 -10.63 15.89
N LYS A 518 -20.08 -11.67 15.72
CA LYS A 518 -20.38 -13.04 16.14
C LYS A 518 -19.41 -13.51 17.24
N ALA A 519 -19.93 -14.28 18.20
CA ALA A 519 -19.13 -14.98 19.20
C ALA A 519 -18.87 -16.45 18.81
N PRO A 520 -17.80 -17.10 19.32
CA PRO A 520 -17.72 -18.55 19.32
C PRO A 520 -18.93 -19.19 19.99
N SER A 521 -19.35 -20.37 19.53
CA SER A 521 -20.53 -21.06 20.05
C SER A 521 -20.32 -22.57 20.00
N GLU A 522 -20.72 -23.28 21.05
CA GLU A 522 -20.70 -24.74 21.08
C GLU A 522 -21.86 -25.37 20.27
N GLU A 523 -22.95 -24.62 20.12
CA GLU A 523 -24.18 -25.12 19.50
C GLU A 523 -24.23 -24.95 17.98
N ARG A 524 -23.59 -23.89 17.45
CA ARG A 524 -23.71 -23.49 16.03
C ARG A 524 -22.37 -23.00 15.48
N PRO A 525 -22.05 -23.36 14.20
CA PRO A 525 -20.89 -22.80 13.51
C PRO A 525 -21.12 -21.32 13.13
N TYR A 526 -20.11 -20.70 12.53
CA TYR A 526 -20.13 -19.32 12.04
C TYR A 526 -21.37 -19.01 11.17
N ILE A 527 -21.69 -19.90 10.24
CA ILE A 527 -22.88 -19.85 9.38
C ILE A 527 -23.73 -21.08 9.66
N TRP A 528 -24.94 -20.90 10.24
CA TRP A 528 -25.83 -21.99 10.56
C TRP A 528 -26.90 -22.24 9.47
N ASN A 529 -27.78 -21.27 9.26
CA ASN A 529 -28.79 -21.32 8.21
C ASN A 529 -28.62 -20.18 7.22
N ASP A 530 -28.94 -20.41 5.95
CA ASP A 530 -28.75 -19.44 4.88
C ASP A 530 -29.60 -18.17 5.05
N ASN A 531 -30.73 -18.27 5.74
CA ASN A 531 -31.66 -17.16 5.96
C ASN A 531 -31.34 -16.28 7.19
N GLU A 532 -30.22 -16.53 7.87
CA GLU A 532 -29.90 -15.82 9.12
C GLU A 532 -28.96 -14.62 8.91
N GLN A 533 -28.37 -14.44 7.72
CA GLN A 533 -27.36 -13.40 7.48
C GLN A 533 -27.15 -13.03 6.02
N ALA A 534 -26.66 -11.78 5.81
CA ALA A 534 -26.16 -11.28 4.55
C ALA A 534 -24.63 -11.42 4.50
N LEU A 535 -24.08 -12.26 3.63
CA LEU A 535 -22.64 -12.53 3.56
C LEU A 535 -21.83 -11.38 2.93
N ASP A 536 -22.45 -10.55 2.11
CA ASP A 536 -21.86 -9.34 1.55
C ASP A 536 -21.53 -8.30 2.63
N GLU A 537 -22.35 -8.15 3.66
CA GLU A 537 -22.05 -7.31 4.81
C GLU A 537 -20.80 -7.80 5.55
N HIS A 538 -20.64 -9.11 5.73
CA HIS A 538 -19.45 -9.70 6.36
C HIS A 538 -18.19 -9.46 5.51
N ILE A 539 -18.28 -9.60 4.17
CA ILE A 539 -17.16 -9.26 3.27
C ILE A 539 -16.75 -7.80 3.47
N ALA A 540 -17.74 -6.89 3.45
CA ALA A 540 -17.50 -5.46 3.59
C ALA A 540 -16.85 -5.10 4.95
N LEU A 541 -17.34 -5.65 6.05
CA LEU A 541 -16.81 -5.42 7.39
C LEU A 541 -15.36 -5.92 7.53
N ILE A 542 -15.08 -7.15 7.07
CA ILE A 542 -13.73 -7.73 7.14
C ILE A 542 -12.77 -6.94 6.24
N ALA A 543 -13.17 -6.62 5.00
CA ALA A 543 -12.34 -5.84 4.08
C ALA A 543 -12.05 -4.43 4.63
N ALA A 544 -13.03 -3.77 5.25
CA ALA A 544 -12.86 -2.46 5.87
C ALA A 544 -11.89 -2.52 7.07
N ASP A 545 -11.99 -3.56 7.92
CA ASP A 545 -11.04 -3.77 9.03
C ASP A 545 -9.61 -4.00 8.51
N ILE A 546 -9.45 -4.81 7.46
CA ILE A 546 -8.14 -5.05 6.83
C ILE A 546 -7.58 -3.74 6.26
N THR A 547 -8.39 -2.96 5.54
CA THR A 547 -7.99 -1.69 4.93
C THR A 547 -7.52 -0.68 5.98
N SER A 548 -8.20 -0.62 7.13
CA SER A 548 -7.85 0.30 8.22
C SER A 548 -6.67 -0.17 9.07
N GLY A 549 -6.12 -1.37 8.85
CA GLY A 549 -5.12 -1.98 9.74
C GLY A 549 -5.71 -2.32 11.11
N GLY A 550 -6.97 -2.76 11.12
CA GLY A 550 -7.76 -3.01 12.31
C GLY A 550 -7.39 -4.28 13.08
N ARG A 551 -8.37 -4.93 13.70
CA ARG A 551 -8.17 -6.07 14.60
C ARG A 551 -7.59 -7.29 13.91
N ILE A 552 -8.06 -7.58 12.69
CA ILE A 552 -7.65 -8.75 11.90
C ILE A 552 -6.16 -8.64 11.53
N VAL A 553 -5.73 -7.45 11.05
CA VAL A 553 -4.32 -7.19 10.72
C VAL A 553 -3.45 -7.21 11.98
N LYS A 554 -3.92 -6.66 13.10
CA LYS A 554 -3.19 -6.71 14.38
C LYS A 554 -3.04 -8.13 14.88
N ALA A 555 -4.09 -8.96 14.80
CA ALA A 555 -4.06 -10.36 15.23
C ALA A 555 -3.01 -11.17 14.47
N ILE A 556 -2.95 -11.05 13.14
CA ILE A 556 -1.96 -11.79 12.34
C ILE A 556 -0.54 -11.26 12.56
N ASN A 557 -0.36 -9.96 12.78
CA ASN A 557 0.96 -9.36 12.99
C ASN A 557 1.55 -9.61 14.39
N GLN A 558 0.73 -9.96 15.40
CA GLN A 558 1.23 -10.38 16.71
C GLN A 558 1.99 -11.71 16.65
N VAL A 559 1.68 -12.55 15.66
CA VAL A 559 2.35 -13.84 15.45
C VAL A 559 3.65 -13.67 14.65
N ARG A 560 3.80 -12.57 13.93
CA ARG A 560 4.99 -12.29 13.12
C ARG A 560 6.09 -11.70 13.98
N SER A 561 7.09 -12.50 14.31
CA SER A 561 8.44 -12.01 14.63
C SER A 561 9.13 -11.62 13.29
N ILE A 562 8.87 -10.41 12.80
CA ILE A 562 9.63 -9.85 11.66
C ILE A 562 10.64 -8.86 12.20
#